data_231390e4a3984548473114633eda949d
#
_entry.id   231390e4a3984548473114633eda949d
#
_cell.length_a   1.000
_cell.length_b   1.000
_cell.length_c   1.000
_cell.angle_alpha   90.00
_cell.angle_beta   90.00
_cell.angle_gamma   90.00
#
_symmetry.space_group_name_H-M   'P 1'
#
loop_
_entity.id
_entity.type
_entity.pdbx_description
1 polymer ?
#
loop_
_entity_poly.entity_id
_entity_poly.type
_entity_poly.pdbx_seq_one_letter_code
_entity_poly.pdbx_strand_id
1 'polypeptide(L)'
;MPPRVHESKSTRAPGMQLGEDQARLMILAGAALTFAERGLRATSVEHLLVAAGVSRRTFYRLYGSKEDVAAALYEFGTEQLVAACRQAVREEPAPLRQLERCVDAHLDNAREFGRLIFVLGGEAQRHESPLHARRMETHAALVELLIGAGDGRREQVDPLLVRGLLLALEGVVRLVLEEGDEGRRVSDASLARARRVMLRIATATLAGAGPGVSPLPSAE
;
A
#
# COMPACT_ATOMS: atom_id res chain seq x y z
N MET A 1 2.97 36.40 50.35
CA MET A 1 2.44 35.58 49.26
C MET A 1 3.34 35.77 48.05
N PRO A 2 4.23 34.81 47.66
CA PRO A 2 5.11 34.96 46.51
C PRO A 2 4.37 34.54 45.23
N PRO A 3 4.72 35.10 44.06
CA PRO A 3 4.05 34.80 42.80
C PRO A 3 4.42 33.42 42.26
N ARG A 4 3.43 32.77 41.68
CA ARG A 4 3.57 31.47 41.00
C ARG A 4 4.42 31.63 39.76
N VAL A 5 5.51 30.85 39.67
CA VAL A 5 6.32 30.70 38.47
C VAL A 5 5.53 29.87 37.45
N HIS A 6 5.23 30.45 36.29
CA HIS A 6 4.70 29.74 35.14
C HIS A 6 5.79 28.81 34.61
N GLU A 7 5.53 27.50 34.65
CA GLU A 7 6.33 26.52 33.89
C GLU A 7 6.17 26.80 32.39
N SER A 8 7.26 27.25 31.80
CA SER A 8 7.34 27.40 30.35
C SER A 8 7.35 26.02 29.68
N LYS A 9 6.37 25.76 28.83
CA LYS A 9 6.36 24.63 27.89
C LYS A 9 7.67 24.70 27.08
N SER A 10 8.55 23.72 27.30
CA SER A 10 9.77 23.54 26.55
C SER A 10 9.42 23.29 25.07
N THR A 11 9.53 24.34 24.27
CA THR A 11 9.45 24.25 22.82
C THR A 11 10.75 23.59 22.34
N ARG A 12 10.67 22.34 21.88
CA ARG A 12 11.79 21.59 21.32
C ARG A 12 12.40 22.38 20.17
N ALA A 13 13.70 22.62 20.23
CA ALA A 13 14.43 23.40 19.22
C ALA A 13 14.31 22.78 17.82
N PRO A 14 14.17 23.57 16.71
CA PRO A 14 13.98 23.10 15.35
C PRO A 14 15.05 22.11 14.85
N GLY A 15 16.30 22.21 15.29
CA GLY A 15 17.40 21.33 14.91
C GLY A 15 17.29 19.91 15.46
N MET A 16 16.54 19.66 16.55
CA MET A 16 16.34 18.32 17.11
C MET A 16 15.24 17.56 16.35
N GLN A 17 14.27 18.28 15.78
CA GLN A 17 13.21 17.70 14.95
C GLN A 17 13.77 17.23 13.60
N LEU A 18 14.64 18.01 12.96
CA LEU A 18 15.36 17.58 11.74
C LEU A 18 16.17 16.30 11.98
N GLY A 19 16.82 16.16 13.12
CA GLY A 19 17.56 14.94 13.45
C GLY A 19 16.67 13.71 13.65
N GLU A 20 15.46 13.87 14.16
CA GLU A 20 14.50 12.76 14.30
C GLU A 20 13.92 12.34 12.96
N ASP A 21 13.52 13.27 12.12
CA ASP A 21 12.98 12.98 10.77
C ASP A 21 14.04 12.30 9.90
N GLN A 22 15.28 12.78 9.96
CA GLN A 22 16.40 12.13 9.26
C GLN A 22 16.62 10.71 9.77
N ALA A 23 16.60 10.47 11.08
CA ALA A 23 16.75 9.14 11.65
C ALA A 23 15.58 8.21 11.25
N ARG A 24 14.34 8.72 11.17
CA ARG A 24 13.18 7.97 10.66
C ARG A 24 13.40 7.53 9.22
N LEU A 25 13.81 8.45 8.35
CA LEU A 25 14.09 8.15 6.94
C LEU A 25 15.20 7.10 6.80
N MET A 26 16.29 7.21 7.58
CA MET A 26 17.38 6.23 7.57
C MET A 26 16.90 4.84 8.02
N ILE A 27 16.06 4.77 9.07
CA ILE A 27 15.49 3.49 9.55
C ILE A 27 14.60 2.89 8.49
N LEU A 28 13.69 3.68 7.89
CA LEU A 28 12.77 3.19 6.85
C LEU A 28 13.53 2.72 5.59
N ALA A 29 14.54 3.48 5.14
CA ALA A 29 15.36 3.09 3.99
C ALA A 29 16.16 1.81 4.25
N GLY A 30 16.83 1.70 5.40
CA GLY A 30 17.54 0.49 5.80
C GLY A 30 16.63 -0.72 5.98
N ALA A 31 15.44 -0.49 6.53
CA ALA A 31 14.43 -1.53 6.71
C ALA A 31 13.86 -2.02 5.38
N ALA A 32 13.59 -1.12 4.42
CA ALA A 32 13.09 -1.48 3.10
C ALA A 32 14.05 -2.46 2.41
N LEU A 33 15.34 -2.16 2.41
CA LEU A 33 16.38 -3.04 1.86
C LEU A 33 16.46 -4.38 2.60
N THR A 34 16.48 -4.33 3.94
CA THR A 34 16.64 -5.52 4.78
C THR A 34 15.43 -6.45 4.67
N PHE A 35 14.20 -5.91 4.68
CA PHE A 35 12.98 -6.70 4.50
C PHE A 35 12.88 -7.28 3.09
N ALA A 36 13.26 -6.52 2.07
CA ALA A 36 13.28 -7.02 0.70
C ALA A 36 14.27 -8.19 0.53
N GLU A 37 15.43 -8.13 1.19
CA GLU A 37 16.47 -9.17 1.09
C GLU A 37 16.12 -10.43 1.90
N ARG A 38 15.73 -10.25 3.18
CA ARG A 38 15.64 -11.34 4.17
C ARG A 38 14.21 -11.76 4.48
N GLY A 39 13.22 -10.95 4.12
CA GLY A 39 11.85 -11.07 4.61
C GLY A 39 11.68 -10.51 6.04
N LEU A 40 10.44 -10.23 6.42
CA LEU A 40 10.11 -9.64 7.73
C LEU A 40 10.49 -10.57 8.89
N ARG A 41 10.22 -11.87 8.76
CA ARG A 41 10.41 -12.84 9.86
C ARG A 41 11.87 -13.09 10.18
N ALA A 42 12.72 -13.20 9.17
CA ALA A 42 14.16 -13.43 9.34
C ALA A 42 14.94 -12.15 9.67
N THR A 43 14.30 -10.99 9.65
CA THR A 43 14.92 -9.71 10.05
C THR A 43 14.84 -9.53 11.55
N SER A 44 15.96 -9.14 12.17
CA SER A 44 16.04 -8.69 13.57
C SER A 44 16.20 -7.17 13.65
N VAL A 45 15.98 -6.60 14.84
CA VAL A 45 16.24 -5.16 15.07
C VAL A 45 17.71 -4.84 14.82
N GLU A 46 18.63 -5.74 15.17
CA GLU A 46 20.07 -5.59 14.90
C GLU A 46 20.36 -5.39 13.42
N HIS A 47 19.72 -6.16 12.55
CA HIS A 47 19.85 -5.98 11.11
C HIS A 47 19.42 -4.58 10.68
N LEU A 48 18.30 -4.07 11.25
CA LEU A 48 17.83 -2.72 10.95
C LEU A 48 18.78 -1.63 11.47
N LEU A 49 19.34 -1.79 12.66
CA LEU A 49 20.32 -0.85 13.23
C LEU A 49 21.54 -0.71 12.33
N VAL A 50 22.08 -1.86 11.88
CA VAL A 50 23.24 -1.88 10.97
C VAL A 50 22.91 -1.24 9.63
N ALA A 51 21.79 -1.63 9.03
CA ALA A 51 21.37 -1.11 7.71
C ALA A 51 21.06 0.39 7.74
N ALA A 52 20.48 0.88 8.83
CA ALA A 52 20.11 2.29 8.99
C ALA A 52 21.28 3.15 9.52
N GLY A 53 22.34 2.56 10.07
CA GLY A 53 23.44 3.31 10.71
C GLY A 53 23.01 4.10 11.94
N VAL A 54 21.99 3.64 12.68
CA VAL A 54 21.46 4.32 13.87
C VAL A 54 21.75 3.54 15.15
N SER A 55 21.81 4.25 16.27
CA SER A 55 21.97 3.61 17.58
C SER A 55 20.68 2.90 18.02
N ARG A 56 20.83 1.86 18.87
CA ARG A 56 19.68 1.19 19.50
C ARG A 56 18.79 2.17 20.25
N ARG A 57 19.36 3.15 20.96
CA ARG A 57 18.62 4.20 21.65
C ARG A 57 17.79 5.06 20.69
N THR A 58 18.36 5.42 19.54
CA THR A 58 17.65 6.19 18.50
C THR A 58 16.50 5.38 17.93
N PHE A 59 16.72 4.11 17.64
CA PHE A 59 15.68 3.21 17.11
C PHE A 59 14.50 3.13 18.07
N TYR A 60 14.72 2.72 19.34
CA TYR A 60 13.64 2.52 20.30
C TYR A 60 12.95 3.81 20.77
N ARG A 61 13.55 4.96 20.50
CA ARG A 61 12.86 6.25 20.66
C ARG A 61 11.81 6.48 19.56
N LEU A 62 12.00 5.93 18.36
CA LEU A 62 11.18 6.18 17.17
C LEU A 62 10.22 5.03 16.86
N TYR A 63 10.63 3.81 17.15
CA TYR A 63 9.87 2.58 16.88
C TYR A 63 10.04 1.59 18.04
N GLY A 64 8.95 0.93 18.44
CA GLY A 64 8.99 -0.05 19.53
C GLY A 64 9.50 -1.43 19.08
N SER A 65 9.28 -1.76 17.79
CA SER A 65 9.60 -3.06 17.22
C SER A 65 9.95 -2.98 15.73
N LYS A 66 10.41 -4.07 15.14
CA LYS A 66 10.60 -4.18 13.68
C LYS A 66 9.24 -4.21 12.95
N GLU A 67 8.23 -4.73 13.59
CA GLU A 67 6.86 -4.78 13.12
C GLU A 67 6.28 -3.36 12.96
N ASP A 68 6.59 -2.44 13.88
CA ASP A 68 6.20 -1.02 13.76
C ASP A 68 6.88 -0.34 12.56
N VAL A 69 8.14 -0.69 12.29
CA VAL A 69 8.85 -0.20 11.09
C VAL A 69 8.22 -0.77 9.83
N ALA A 70 7.86 -2.05 9.83
CA ALA A 70 7.17 -2.69 8.70
C ALA A 70 5.79 -2.06 8.46
N ALA A 71 5.05 -1.75 9.53
CA ALA A 71 3.77 -1.06 9.45
C ALA A 71 3.92 0.35 8.84
N ALA A 72 4.93 1.11 9.28
CA ALA A 72 5.20 2.44 8.72
C ALA A 72 5.58 2.40 7.24
N LEU A 73 6.38 1.41 6.80
CA LEU A 73 6.70 1.21 5.38
C LEU A 73 5.47 0.82 4.56
N TYR A 74 4.66 -0.08 5.09
CA TYR A 74 3.42 -0.51 4.44
C TYR A 74 2.44 0.64 4.29
N GLU A 75 2.23 1.42 5.35
CA GLU A 75 1.38 2.61 5.37
C GLU A 75 1.85 3.64 4.34
N PHE A 76 3.14 3.96 4.34
CA PHE A 76 3.72 4.89 3.36
C PHE A 76 3.43 4.47 1.91
N GLY A 77 3.68 3.18 1.56
CA GLY A 77 3.45 2.68 0.21
C GLY A 77 1.96 2.68 -0.18
N THR A 78 1.07 2.31 0.75
CA THR A 78 -0.38 2.28 0.50
C THR A 78 -0.99 3.68 0.45
N GLU A 79 -0.51 4.64 1.24
CA GLU A 79 -0.92 6.05 1.17
C GLU A 79 -0.56 6.67 -0.18
N GLN A 80 0.63 6.39 -0.72
CA GLN A 80 1.05 6.85 -2.04
C GLN A 80 0.12 6.29 -3.13
N LEU A 81 -0.23 5.01 -3.06
CA LEU A 81 -1.16 4.39 -3.98
C LEU A 81 -2.55 5.04 -3.91
N VAL A 82 -3.12 5.19 -2.71
CA VAL A 82 -4.43 5.84 -2.51
C VAL A 82 -4.41 7.29 -2.99
N ALA A 83 -3.31 8.02 -2.75
CA ALA A 83 -3.15 9.40 -3.22
C ALA A 83 -3.13 9.48 -4.75
N ALA A 84 -2.39 8.58 -5.42
CA ALA A 84 -2.34 8.51 -6.87
C ALA A 84 -3.70 8.17 -7.49
N CYS A 85 -4.44 7.21 -6.91
CA CYS A 85 -5.80 6.89 -7.34
C CYS A 85 -6.76 8.06 -7.12
N ARG A 86 -6.65 8.76 -5.98
CA ARG A 86 -7.46 9.95 -5.71
C ARG A 86 -7.18 11.08 -6.69
N GLN A 87 -5.92 11.26 -7.08
CA GLN A 87 -5.53 12.22 -8.10
C GLN A 87 -6.11 11.83 -9.46
N ALA A 88 -6.00 10.56 -9.86
CA ALA A 88 -6.56 10.05 -11.10
C ALA A 88 -8.09 10.32 -11.20
N VAL A 89 -8.81 10.05 -10.11
CA VAL A 89 -10.27 10.29 -10.05
C VAL A 89 -10.62 11.76 -10.18
N ARG A 90 -9.81 12.68 -9.62
CA ARG A 90 -10.06 14.13 -9.71
C ARG A 90 -9.72 14.73 -11.07
N GLU A 91 -8.69 14.24 -11.72
CA GLU A 91 -8.15 14.85 -12.95
C GLU A 91 -8.76 14.28 -14.23
N GLU A 92 -9.20 13.02 -14.18
CA GLU A 92 -9.73 12.34 -15.36
C GLU A 92 -11.26 12.35 -15.37
N PRO A 93 -11.89 12.96 -16.38
CA PRO A 93 -13.37 12.96 -16.47
C PRO A 93 -13.95 11.61 -16.89
N ALA A 94 -13.18 10.77 -17.59
CA ALA A 94 -13.63 9.49 -18.12
C ALA A 94 -13.36 8.34 -17.12
N PRO A 95 -14.38 7.61 -16.65
CA PRO A 95 -14.21 6.54 -15.66
C PRO A 95 -13.21 5.45 -16.06
N LEU A 96 -13.13 5.13 -17.35
CA LEU A 96 -12.15 4.15 -17.84
C LEU A 96 -10.71 4.67 -17.69
N ARG A 97 -10.47 5.95 -17.96
CA ARG A 97 -9.16 6.58 -17.78
C ARG A 97 -8.76 6.68 -16.32
N GLN A 98 -9.71 6.96 -15.42
CA GLN A 98 -9.46 6.90 -13.98
C GLN A 98 -8.93 5.53 -13.57
N LEU A 99 -9.62 4.48 -14.04
CA LEU A 99 -9.24 3.10 -13.78
C LEU A 99 -7.86 2.74 -14.36
N GLU A 100 -7.60 3.14 -15.61
CA GLU A 100 -6.29 2.93 -16.25
C GLU A 100 -5.16 3.55 -15.41
N ARG A 101 -5.30 4.80 -14.96
CA ARG A 101 -4.30 5.48 -14.14
C ARG A 101 -4.14 4.85 -12.76
N CYS A 102 -5.21 4.37 -12.13
CA CYS A 102 -5.11 3.63 -10.87
C CYS A 102 -4.34 2.31 -11.04
N VAL A 103 -4.60 1.58 -12.12
CA VAL A 103 -3.86 0.36 -12.46
C VAL A 103 -2.39 0.67 -12.74
N ASP A 104 -2.10 1.73 -13.49
CA ASP A 104 -0.74 2.16 -13.79
C ASP A 104 0.03 2.53 -12.52
N ALA A 105 -0.56 3.30 -11.61
CA ALA A 105 0.04 3.65 -10.32
C ALA A 105 0.37 2.39 -9.48
N HIS A 106 -0.50 1.39 -9.50
CA HIS A 106 -0.27 0.13 -8.78
C HIS A 106 0.89 -0.68 -9.39
N LEU A 107 1.01 -0.70 -10.72
CA LEU A 107 2.09 -1.40 -11.42
C LEU A 107 3.43 -0.65 -11.34
N ASP A 108 3.42 0.68 -11.29
CA ASP A 108 4.63 1.48 -11.09
C ASP A 108 5.22 1.22 -9.70
N ASN A 109 4.39 1.14 -8.66
CA ASN A 109 4.82 0.67 -7.34
C ASN A 109 5.43 -0.73 -7.39
N ALA A 110 4.81 -1.66 -8.11
CA ALA A 110 5.32 -3.02 -8.25
C ALA A 110 6.66 -3.07 -9.01
N ARG A 111 6.86 -2.16 -9.98
CA ARG A 111 8.14 -2.01 -10.69
C ARG A 111 9.26 -1.52 -9.78
N GLU A 112 8.96 -0.49 -8.97
CA GLU A 112 9.96 0.18 -8.13
C GLU A 112 10.30 -0.62 -6.88
N PHE A 113 9.28 -1.15 -6.19
CA PHE A 113 9.40 -1.78 -4.87
C PHE A 113 9.02 -3.27 -4.86
N GLY A 114 9.04 -3.95 -6.02
CA GLY A 114 8.44 -5.26 -6.20
C GLY A 114 8.76 -6.27 -5.10
N ARG A 115 10.05 -6.42 -4.73
CA ARG A 115 10.43 -7.36 -3.67
C ARG A 115 9.88 -6.96 -2.30
N LEU A 116 9.87 -5.68 -1.96
CA LEU A 116 9.29 -5.19 -0.71
C LEU A 116 7.77 -5.38 -0.68
N ILE A 117 7.09 -5.08 -1.80
CA ILE A 117 5.65 -5.31 -1.95
C ILE A 117 5.32 -6.80 -1.83
N PHE A 118 6.12 -7.68 -2.44
CA PHE A 118 5.95 -9.12 -2.31
C PHE A 118 6.00 -9.57 -0.84
N VAL A 119 7.01 -9.10 -0.10
CA VAL A 119 7.23 -9.46 1.31
C VAL A 119 6.16 -8.86 2.23
N LEU A 120 5.96 -7.55 2.20
CA LEU A 120 5.02 -6.87 3.11
C LEU A 120 3.56 -7.13 2.72
N GLY A 121 3.25 -7.21 1.42
CA GLY A 121 1.92 -7.57 0.94
C GLY A 121 1.56 -9.01 1.29
N GLY A 122 2.50 -9.94 1.18
CA GLY A 122 2.30 -11.33 1.64
C GLY A 122 2.06 -11.42 3.15
N GLU A 123 2.78 -10.63 3.94
CA GLU A 123 2.55 -10.56 5.39
C GLU A 123 1.18 -9.90 5.71
N ALA A 124 0.78 -8.86 4.99
CA ALA A 124 -0.51 -8.19 5.17
C ALA A 124 -1.74 -9.06 4.82
N GLN A 125 -1.55 -10.12 4.03
CA GLN A 125 -2.62 -11.11 3.75
C GLN A 125 -2.88 -12.04 4.94
N ARG A 126 -1.95 -12.16 5.87
CA ARG A 126 -2.09 -13.02 7.06
C ARG A 126 -2.95 -12.31 8.10
N HIS A 127 -4.02 -12.99 8.52
CA HIS A 127 -5.00 -12.40 9.45
C HIS A 127 -4.39 -12.01 10.82
N GLU A 128 -3.40 -12.76 11.28
CA GLU A 128 -2.67 -12.52 12.52
C GLU A 128 -1.59 -11.43 12.43
N SER A 129 -1.33 -10.91 11.24
CA SER A 129 -0.33 -9.85 11.04
C SER A 129 -0.87 -8.48 11.44
N PRO A 130 -0.05 -7.63 12.10
CA PRO A 130 -0.43 -6.23 12.35
C PRO A 130 -0.64 -5.43 11.06
N LEU A 131 -0.08 -5.89 9.93
CA LEU A 131 -0.30 -5.25 8.61
C LEU A 131 -1.69 -5.55 8.04
N HIS A 132 -2.37 -6.59 8.52
CA HIS A 132 -3.70 -6.96 8.01
C HIS A 132 -4.74 -5.87 8.22
N ALA A 133 -4.79 -5.25 9.39
CA ALA A 133 -5.70 -4.14 9.67
C ALA A 133 -5.46 -2.96 8.70
N ARG A 134 -4.21 -2.59 8.48
CA ARG A 134 -3.83 -1.52 7.53
C ARG A 134 -4.26 -1.83 6.09
N ARG A 135 -4.10 -3.09 5.67
CA ARG A 135 -4.59 -3.55 4.36
C ARG A 135 -6.10 -3.38 4.25
N MET A 136 -6.86 -3.72 5.29
CA MET A 136 -8.32 -3.55 5.29
C MET A 136 -8.74 -2.08 5.24
N GLU A 137 -8.04 -1.19 5.95
CA GLU A 137 -8.23 0.27 5.89
C GLU A 137 -7.96 0.81 4.48
N THR A 138 -6.86 0.38 3.84
CA THR A 138 -6.52 0.76 2.47
C THR A 138 -7.60 0.30 1.47
N HIS A 139 -8.09 -0.94 1.61
CA HIS A 139 -9.17 -1.45 0.77
C HIS A 139 -10.46 -0.64 0.95
N ALA A 140 -10.82 -0.29 2.20
CA ALA A 140 -11.99 0.54 2.46
C ALA A 140 -11.88 1.91 1.78
N ALA A 141 -10.72 2.57 1.90
CA ALA A 141 -10.47 3.86 1.27
C ALA A 141 -10.54 3.79 -0.27
N LEU A 142 -10.01 2.72 -0.88
CA LEU A 142 -10.10 2.52 -2.33
C LEU A 142 -11.53 2.20 -2.79
N VAL A 143 -12.29 1.41 -2.01
CA VAL A 143 -13.72 1.12 -2.29
C VAL A 143 -14.53 2.42 -2.27
N GLU A 144 -14.38 3.23 -1.24
CA GLU A 144 -15.06 4.54 -1.13
C GLU A 144 -14.71 5.45 -2.30
N LEU A 145 -13.41 5.52 -2.66
CA LEU A 145 -12.95 6.32 -3.78
C LEU A 145 -13.56 5.87 -5.10
N LEU A 146 -13.58 4.57 -5.38
CA LEU A 146 -14.09 4.03 -6.65
C LEU A 146 -15.60 4.10 -6.76
N ILE A 147 -16.35 4.00 -5.66
CA ILE A 147 -17.81 4.18 -5.63
C ILE A 147 -18.17 5.66 -5.72
N GLY A 148 -17.52 6.52 -4.94
CA GLY A 148 -17.81 7.96 -4.88
C GLY A 148 -17.43 8.74 -6.15
N ALA A 149 -16.55 8.20 -6.99
CA ALA A 149 -16.10 8.84 -8.23
C ALA A 149 -17.12 8.74 -9.39
N GLY A 150 -18.27 8.10 -9.18
CA GLY A 150 -19.27 7.87 -10.23
C GLY A 150 -20.27 9.01 -10.35
N ASP A 151 -20.77 9.22 -11.57
CA ASP A 151 -21.83 10.14 -11.96
C ASP A 151 -23.26 9.63 -11.59
N GLY A 152 -23.46 9.17 -10.36
CA GLY A 152 -24.72 8.58 -9.87
C GLY A 152 -25.01 7.15 -10.35
N ARG A 153 -24.35 6.67 -11.41
CA ARG A 153 -24.50 5.28 -11.88
C ARG A 153 -23.72 4.28 -11.06
N ARG A 154 -22.61 4.72 -10.41
CA ARG A 154 -21.77 3.89 -9.55
C ARG A 154 -22.32 3.72 -8.13
N GLU A 155 -23.29 4.53 -7.71
CA GLU A 155 -24.02 4.33 -6.45
C GLU A 155 -24.77 2.98 -6.39
N GLN A 156 -24.96 2.33 -7.57
CA GLN A 156 -25.57 1.01 -7.68
C GLN A 156 -24.55 -0.15 -7.64
N VAL A 157 -23.24 0.14 -7.59
CA VAL A 157 -22.22 -0.91 -7.54
C VAL A 157 -22.08 -1.43 -6.12
N ASP A 158 -22.26 -2.73 -5.93
CA ASP A 158 -22.08 -3.37 -4.63
C ASP A 158 -20.64 -3.19 -4.14
N PRO A 159 -20.43 -2.63 -2.93
CA PRO A 159 -19.10 -2.49 -2.34
C PRO A 159 -18.31 -3.80 -2.24
N LEU A 160 -19.01 -4.93 -2.08
CA LEU A 160 -18.39 -6.26 -2.05
C LEU A 160 -17.78 -6.62 -3.42
N LEU A 161 -18.45 -6.24 -4.51
CA LEU A 161 -17.93 -6.44 -5.86
C LEU A 161 -16.65 -5.66 -6.10
N VAL A 162 -16.61 -4.38 -5.67
CA VAL A 162 -15.41 -3.54 -5.74
C VAL A 162 -14.28 -4.12 -4.89
N ARG A 163 -14.60 -4.61 -3.70
CA ARG A 163 -13.61 -5.26 -2.83
C ARG A 163 -13.07 -6.54 -3.46
N GLY A 164 -13.94 -7.36 -4.08
CA GLY A 164 -13.54 -8.54 -4.84
C GLY A 164 -12.61 -8.19 -6.01
N LEU A 165 -12.91 -7.11 -6.72
CA LEU A 165 -12.04 -6.57 -7.76
C LEU A 165 -10.66 -6.19 -7.21
N LEU A 166 -10.58 -5.46 -6.11
CA LEU A 166 -9.30 -5.08 -5.50
C LEU A 166 -8.46 -6.31 -5.12
N LEU A 167 -9.08 -7.33 -4.53
CA LEU A 167 -8.42 -8.60 -4.22
C LEU A 167 -7.89 -9.30 -5.48
N ALA A 168 -8.64 -9.29 -6.57
CA ALA A 168 -8.22 -9.86 -7.84
C ALA A 168 -7.03 -9.09 -8.45
N LEU A 169 -7.04 -7.75 -8.37
CA LEU A 169 -5.93 -6.91 -8.84
C LEU A 169 -4.64 -7.13 -8.03
N GLU A 170 -4.74 -7.18 -6.69
CA GLU A 170 -3.62 -7.57 -5.83
C GLU A 170 -3.07 -8.96 -6.19
N GLY A 171 -3.98 -9.92 -6.44
CA GLY A 171 -3.60 -11.26 -6.86
C GLY A 171 -2.80 -11.28 -8.17
N VAL A 172 -3.19 -10.49 -9.17
CA VAL A 172 -2.45 -10.36 -10.44
C VAL A 172 -1.05 -9.81 -10.21
N VAL A 173 -0.90 -8.75 -9.39
CA VAL A 173 0.43 -8.20 -9.06
C VAL A 173 1.28 -9.25 -8.34
N ARG A 174 0.71 -9.96 -7.37
CA ARG A 174 1.43 -11.01 -6.65
C ARG A 174 1.95 -12.10 -7.59
N LEU A 175 1.12 -12.60 -8.51
CA LEU A 175 1.52 -13.61 -9.51
C LEU A 175 2.69 -13.13 -10.37
N VAL A 176 2.66 -11.87 -10.82
CA VAL A 176 3.75 -11.29 -11.61
C VAL A 176 5.04 -11.15 -10.80
N LEU A 177 4.92 -10.80 -9.51
CA LEU A 177 6.07 -10.72 -8.61
C LEU A 177 6.66 -12.12 -8.31
N GLU A 178 5.82 -13.14 -8.22
CA GLU A 178 6.26 -14.55 -8.08
C GLU A 178 6.99 -15.04 -9.33
N GLU A 179 6.45 -14.79 -10.54
CA GLU A 179 7.12 -15.10 -11.82
C GLU A 179 8.47 -14.37 -11.94
N GLY A 180 8.59 -13.16 -11.39
CA GLY A 180 9.78 -12.31 -11.41
C GLY A 180 10.77 -12.58 -10.27
N ASP A 181 10.99 -13.83 -9.85
CA ASP A 181 11.90 -14.18 -8.73
C ASP A 181 11.51 -13.44 -7.44
N GLU A 182 10.25 -13.59 -7.07
CA GLU A 182 9.67 -12.99 -5.87
C GLU A 182 9.83 -11.45 -5.82
N GLY A 183 9.74 -10.81 -6.97
CA GLY A 183 9.81 -9.35 -7.10
C GLY A 183 11.22 -8.77 -7.22
N ARG A 184 12.28 -9.60 -7.26
CA ARG A 184 13.65 -9.12 -7.48
C ARG A 184 13.87 -8.57 -8.89
N ARG A 185 13.19 -9.17 -9.89
CA ARG A 185 13.25 -8.77 -11.29
C ARG A 185 11.89 -8.93 -11.93
N VAL A 186 11.22 -7.83 -12.17
CA VAL A 186 9.95 -7.81 -12.90
C VAL A 186 10.21 -7.22 -14.28
N SER A 187 9.92 -7.98 -15.33
CA SER A 187 10.14 -7.51 -16.71
C SER A 187 9.03 -6.55 -17.13
N ASP A 188 9.37 -5.62 -18.04
CA ASP A 188 8.37 -4.74 -18.65
C ASP A 188 7.30 -5.53 -19.41
N ALA A 189 7.64 -6.67 -19.98
CA ALA A 189 6.68 -7.56 -20.64
C ALA A 189 5.68 -8.16 -19.65
N SER A 190 6.13 -8.60 -18.45
CA SER A 190 5.26 -9.10 -17.39
C SER A 190 4.34 -8.01 -16.85
N LEU A 191 4.85 -6.79 -16.64
CA LEU A 191 4.03 -5.64 -16.23
C LEU A 191 3.00 -5.25 -17.29
N ALA A 192 3.39 -5.22 -18.58
CA ALA A 192 2.46 -4.94 -19.66
C ALA A 192 1.37 -6.03 -19.78
N ARG A 193 1.71 -7.31 -19.54
CA ARG A 193 0.74 -8.40 -19.46
C ARG A 193 -0.20 -8.20 -18.28
N ALA A 194 0.34 -7.91 -17.09
CA ALA A 194 -0.46 -7.63 -15.89
C ALA A 194 -1.45 -6.49 -16.13
N ARG A 195 -0.99 -5.37 -16.71
CA ARG A 195 -1.83 -4.24 -17.06
C ARG A 195 -3.05 -4.65 -17.90
N ARG A 196 -2.81 -5.41 -18.97
CA ARG A 196 -3.91 -5.88 -19.84
C ARG A 196 -4.90 -6.77 -19.10
N VAL A 197 -4.40 -7.68 -18.24
CA VAL A 197 -5.25 -8.58 -17.45
C VAL A 197 -6.05 -7.79 -16.40
N MET A 198 -5.41 -6.90 -15.67
CA MET A 198 -6.06 -6.08 -14.64
C MET A 198 -7.17 -5.21 -15.26
N LEU A 199 -6.90 -4.56 -16.39
CA LEU A 199 -7.90 -3.74 -17.08
C LEU A 199 -9.07 -4.59 -17.59
N ARG A 200 -8.82 -5.80 -18.11
CA ARG A 200 -9.91 -6.72 -18.52
C ARG A 200 -10.77 -7.15 -17.34
N ILE A 201 -10.16 -7.52 -16.22
CA ILE A 201 -10.90 -7.89 -15.01
C ILE A 201 -11.75 -6.70 -14.54
N ALA A 202 -11.15 -5.52 -14.42
CA ALA A 202 -11.82 -4.35 -13.91
C ALA A 202 -12.95 -3.86 -14.83
N THR A 203 -12.74 -3.82 -16.14
CA THR A 203 -13.78 -3.43 -17.11
C THR A 203 -14.91 -4.45 -17.15
N ALA A 204 -14.64 -5.76 -17.13
CA ALA A 204 -15.65 -6.80 -17.09
C ALA A 204 -16.49 -6.73 -15.80
N THR A 205 -15.84 -6.54 -14.66
CA THR A 205 -16.49 -6.42 -13.35
C THR A 205 -17.39 -5.20 -13.29
N LEU A 206 -16.91 -4.03 -13.73
CA LEU A 206 -17.66 -2.78 -13.63
C LEU A 206 -18.71 -2.63 -14.73
N ALA A 207 -18.51 -3.21 -15.92
CA ALA A 207 -19.52 -3.23 -16.98
C ALA A 207 -20.68 -4.19 -16.66
N GLY A 208 -20.41 -5.29 -15.96
CA GLY A 208 -21.42 -6.26 -15.52
C GLY A 208 -22.23 -5.83 -14.29
N ALA A 209 -21.85 -4.73 -13.64
CA ALA A 209 -22.53 -4.21 -12.43
C ALA A 209 -23.87 -3.50 -12.72
N GLY A 210 -24.30 -3.40 -13.99
CA GLY A 210 -25.64 -2.91 -14.34
C GLY A 210 -26.74 -3.90 -13.95
N PRO A 211 -28.00 -3.44 -13.77
CA PRO A 211 -29.11 -4.31 -13.43
C PRO A 211 -29.39 -5.28 -14.59
N GLY A 212 -28.90 -6.49 -14.50
CA GLY A 212 -29.14 -7.50 -15.52
C GLY A 212 -28.05 -8.52 -15.75
N VAL A 213 -27.34 -8.96 -14.70
CA VAL A 213 -26.57 -10.21 -14.81
C VAL A 213 -27.58 -11.34 -14.87
N SER A 214 -27.82 -11.87 -16.08
CA SER A 214 -28.56 -13.15 -16.24
C SER A 214 -27.88 -14.21 -15.39
N PRO A 215 -28.62 -15.02 -14.64
CA PRO A 215 -28.03 -16.13 -13.91
C PRO A 215 -27.29 -17.04 -14.91
N LEU A 216 -26.17 -17.59 -14.45
CA LEU A 216 -25.45 -18.60 -15.21
C LEU A 216 -26.44 -19.68 -15.68
N PRO A 217 -26.33 -20.16 -16.94
CA PRO A 217 -27.16 -21.26 -17.39
C PRO A 217 -26.97 -22.43 -16.45
N SER A 218 -28.06 -22.97 -15.92
CA SER A 218 -28.07 -24.17 -15.09
C SER A 218 -27.35 -25.27 -15.87
N ALA A 219 -26.29 -25.84 -15.28
CA ALA A 219 -25.66 -27.02 -15.82
C ALA A 219 -26.70 -28.16 -15.79
N GLU A 220 -27.19 -28.57 -16.96
CA GLU A 220 -27.93 -29.85 -17.15
C GLU A 220 -26.92 -31.02 -17.14
#